data_ec19c24579d8c6a371273c358d7439fb
#
_entry.id   ec19c24579d8c6a371273c358d7439fb
#
_cell.length_a   1.000
_cell.length_b   1.000
_cell.length_c   1.000
_cell.angle_alpha   90.00
_cell.angle_beta   90.00
_cell.angle_gamma   90.00
#
_symmetry.space_group_name_H-M   'P 1'
#
loop_
_entity.id
_entity.type
_entity.pdbx_description
1 polymer ?
#
loop_
_entity_poly.entity_id
_entity_poly.type
_entity_poly.pdbx_seq_one_letter_code
_entity_poly.pdbx_strand_id
1 'polypeptide(L)'
;MAVVLILGGNKLIEELYALNIWPTDPHSEFSQRRFREAVEVFGRLMEHDWFQELLRKEKVRILEICAGAGIGGVALAKVLMERGVDVELLLTDIRENDLELGSRWGSEVLGRKVDYVRMDSRRVHELGCRFDIALMYGFSSPHFDPWDMVRLQASVSECLADDGILIMDEGDRRYSIFYQTGYARILPERIDNERALLSLHAGYNFKRGTFKRAYLDLKNPSKTVITEVYFWGLAELMAMVWIFFQDVDFYELRRGAGLILGYKPRRKIRIGDLQTQPRVLLSQP
;
A
#
# COMPACT_ATOMS: atom_id res chain seq x y z
N MET A 1 -9.91 18.81 -27.94
CA MET A 1 -9.04 17.61 -27.98
C MET A 1 -8.34 17.52 -26.63
N ALA A 2 -8.74 16.59 -25.77
CA ALA A 2 -8.06 16.36 -24.49
C ALA A 2 -6.68 15.75 -24.80
N VAL A 3 -5.63 16.38 -24.30
CA VAL A 3 -4.28 15.85 -24.41
C VAL A 3 -4.17 14.67 -23.43
N VAL A 4 -4.16 13.45 -23.95
CA VAL A 4 -3.85 12.26 -23.17
C VAL A 4 -2.33 12.24 -22.97
N LEU A 5 -1.86 12.66 -21.81
CA LEU A 5 -0.46 12.55 -21.43
C LEU A 5 -0.19 11.11 -20.99
N ILE A 6 0.58 10.36 -21.77
CA ILE A 6 1.17 9.09 -21.34
C ILE A 6 2.41 9.44 -20.51
N LEU A 7 2.25 9.47 -19.18
CA LEU A 7 3.32 9.84 -18.25
C LEU A 7 3.99 8.58 -17.68
N GLY A 8 5.26 8.67 -17.29
CA GLY A 8 5.96 7.58 -16.59
C GLY A 8 5.32 7.30 -15.21
N GLY A 9 5.36 6.04 -14.75
CA GLY A 9 4.55 5.50 -13.65
C GLY A 9 4.41 6.38 -12.38
N ASN A 10 5.49 7.00 -11.88
CA ASN A 10 5.42 7.80 -10.64
C ASN A 10 4.62 9.10 -10.83
N LYS A 11 4.83 9.80 -11.94
CA LYS A 11 4.09 11.05 -12.23
C LYS A 11 2.60 10.80 -12.45
N LEU A 12 2.26 9.64 -12.99
CA LEU A 12 0.86 9.23 -13.20
C LEU A 12 0.11 9.03 -11.88
N ILE A 13 0.76 8.45 -10.89
CA ILE A 13 0.18 8.27 -9.54
C ILE A 13 0.00 9.63 -8.85
N GLU A 14 1.00 10.52 -8.94
CA GLU A 14 0.88 11.89 -8.39
C GLU A 14 -0.32 12.63 -8.99
N GLU A 15 -0.52 12.54 -10.31
CA GLU A 15 -1.68 13.15 -11.00
C GLU A 15 -3.02 12.53 -10.60
N LEU A 16 -3.07 11.20 -10.40
CA LEU A 16 -4.26 10.51 -9.92
C LEU A 16 -4.67 11.03 -8.54
N TYR A 17 -3.73 11.12 -7.61
CA TYR A 17 -4.01 11.62 -6.26
C TYR A 17 -4.29 13.13 -6.23
N ALA A 18 -3.74 13.91 -7.18
CA ALA A 18 -4.09 15.33 -7.35
C ALA A 18 -5.55 15.56 -7.75
N LEU A 19 -6.26 14.55 -8.26
CA LEU A 19 -7.72 14.60 -8.42
C LEU A 19 -8.46 14.59 -7.08
N ASN A 20 -7.78 14.25 -5.98
CA ASN A 20 -8.32 14.19 -4.63
C ASN A 20 -9.56 13.29 -4.52
N ILE A 21 -9.49 12.12 -5.18
CA ILE A 21 -10.51 11.08 -5.07
C ILE A 21 -10.53 10.57 -3.62
N TRP A 22 -9.34 10.32 -3.08
CA TRP A 22 -9.14 9.89 -1.70
C TRP A 22 -8.41 11.00 -0.92
N PRO A 23 -9.01 11.55 0.14
CA PRO A 23 -8.35 12.55 0.99
C PRO A 23 -7.07 11.98 1.61
N THR A 24 -5.95 12.69 1.45
CA THR A 24 -4.63 12.31 2.00
C THR A 24 -4.24 13.15 3.22
N ASP A 25 -4.89 14.31 3.43
CA ASP A 25 -4.62 15.16 4.60
C ASP A 25 -4.94 14.40 5.92
N PRO A 26 -3.93 14.17 6.78
CA PRO A 26 -4.11 13.47 8.04
C PRO A 26 -5.03 14.21 9.03
N HIS A 27 -5.21 15.52 8.89
CA HIS A 27 -6.11 16.33 9.73
C HIS A 27 -7.58 16.24 9.29
N SER A 28 -7.87 15.73 8.10
CA SER A 28 -9.24 15.56 7.63
C SER A 28 -10.03 14.59 8.52
N GLU A 29 -11.34 14.81 8.67
CA GLU A 29 -12.22 13.92 9.44
C GLU A 29 -12.13 12.47 8.95
N PHE A 30 -12.03 12.28 7.62
CA PHE A 30 -11.86 10.97 7.01
C PHE A 30 -10.58 10.27 7.48
N SER A 31 -9.43 10.96 7.44
CA SER A 31 -8.15 10.41 7.87
C SER A 31 -8.09 10.17 9.37
N GLN A 32 -8.66 11.06 10.17
CA GLN A 32 -8.74 10.90 11.62
C GLN A 32 -9.61 9.70 12.02
N ARG A 33 -10.69 9.43 11.30
CA ARG A 33 -11.49 8.21 11.52
C ARG A 33 -10.67 6.96 11.18
N ARG A 34 -10.01 6.93 10.03
CA ARG A 34 -9.12 5.82 9.63
C ARG A 34 -8.01 5.59 10.65
N PHE A 35 -7.43 6.66 11.20
CA PHE A 35 -6.40 6.55 12.22
C PHE A 35 -6.94 5.86 13.49
N ARG A 36 -8.11 6.27 13.99
CA ARG A 36 -8.73 5.60 15.15
C ARG A 36 -9.05 4.12 14.87
N GLU A 37 -9.63 3.82 13.73
CA GLU A 37 -9.90 2.45 13.30
C GLU A 37 -8.59 1.62 13.20
N ALA A 38 -7.52 2.19 12.67
CA ALA A 38 -6.22 1.53 12.59
C ALA A 38 -5.63 1.25 13.99
N VAL A 39 -5.72 2.19 14.94
CA VAL A 39 -5.28 1.99 16.33
C VAL A 39 -6.04 0.82 16.96
N GLU A 40 -7.36 0.75 16.79
CA GLU A 40 -8.17 -0.36 17.32
C GLU A 40 -7.78 -1.70 16.68
N VAL A 41 -7.60 -1.73 15.37
CA VAL A 41 -7.21 -2.94 14.62
C VAL A 41 -5.85 -3.44 15.07
N PHE A 42 -4.84 -2.56 15.08
CA PHE A 42 -3.50 -2.94 15.52
C PHE A 42 -3.45 -3.27 17.02
N GLY A 43 -4.28 -2.60 17.84
CA GLY A 43 -4.43 -2.95 19.24
C GLY A 43 -4.81 -4.40 19.46
N ARG A 44 -5.78 -4.91 18.69
CA ARG A 44 -6.22 -6.31 18.72
C ARG A 44 -5.19 -7.24 18.04
N LEU A 45 -4.52 -6.79 16.98
CA LEU A 45 -3.50 -7.57 16.28
C LEU A 45 -2.33 -7.95 17.20
N MET A 46 -2.03 -7.14 18.23
CA MET A 46 -0.96 -7.44 19.18
C MET A 46 -1.23 -8.71 20.02
N GLU A 47 -2.45 -9.25 20.01
CA GLU A 47 -2.78 -10.54 20.64
C GLU A 47 -2.35 -11.75 19.80
N HIS A 48 -2.01 -11.55 18.52
CA HIS A 48 -1.52 -12.59 17.64
C HIS A 48 -0.11 -13.06 18.03
N ASP A 49 0.15 -14.36 18.00
CA ASP A 49 1.37 -15.00 18.54
C ASP A 49 2.66 -14.39 17.99
N TRP A 50 2.71 -14.06 16.71
CA TRP A 50 3.91 -13.48 16.09
C TRP A 50 4.28 -12.10 16.65
N PHE A 51 3.29 -11.35 17.13
CA PHE A 51 3.52 -10.04 17.74
C PHE A 51 3.93 -10.14 19.21
N GLN A 52 3.61 -11.24 19.90
CA GLN A 52 4.06 -11.47 21.27
C GLN A 52 5.59 -11.54 21.39
N GLU A 53 6.28 -12.11 20.39
CA GLU A 53 7.75 -12.11 20.34
C GLU A 53 8.29 -10.70 20.10
N LEU A 54 7.63 -9.95 19.21
CA LEU A 54 8.01 -8.59 18.85
C LEU A 54 7.84 -7.62 20.04
N LEU A 55 6.80 -7.79 20.85
CA LEU A 55 6.55 -6.98 22.06
C LEU A 55 7.61 -7.17 23.17
N ARG A 56 8.46 -8.21 23.09
CA ARG A 56 9.59 -8.43 24.02
C ARG A 56 10.85 -7.67 23.61
N LYS A 57 10.89 -7.10 22.41
CA LYS A 57 12.03 -6.31 21.96
C LYS A 57 12.04 -4.96 22.67
N GLU A 58 13.20 -4.49 23.08
CA GLU A 58 13.37 -3.14 23.63
C GLU A 58 13.04 -2.07 22.57
N LYS A 59 13.36 -2.38 21.31
CA LYS A 59 13.18 -1.48 20.18
C LYS A 59 12.64 -2.21 18.95
N VAL A 60 11.67 -1.59 18.29
CA VAL A 60 11.06 -2.06 17.04
C VAL A 60 11.22 -1.01 15.95
N ARG A 61 11.69 -1.43 14.79
CA ARG A 61 11.81 -0.59 13.59
C ARG A 61 10.70 -0.91 12.61
N ILE A 62 9.89 0.09 12.28
CA ILE A 62 8.77 -0.02 11.34
C ILE A 62 9.13 0.69 10.04
N LEU A 63 8.93 0.02 8.92
CA LEU A 63 8.91 0.60 7.58
C LEU A 63 7.47 0.61 7.07
N GLU A 64 6.88 1.78 6.84
CA GLU A 64 5.64 1.86 6.09
C GLU A 64 5.94 2.14 4.62
N ILE A 65 5.47 1.25 3.74
CA ILE A 65 5.58 1.37 2.29
C ILE A 65 4.26 1.85 1.70
N CYS A 66 4.30 2.65 0.64
CA CYS A 66 3.12 3.32 0.08
C CYS A 66 2.38 4.14 1.15
N ALA A 67 3.14 4.77 2.04
CA ALA A 67 2.64 5.34 3.29
C ALA A 67 1.68 6.51 3.08
N GLY A 68 1.81 7.26 1.96
CA GLY A 68 1.12 8.54 1.83
C GLY A 68 1.43 9.45 3.02
N ALA A 69 0.41 9.82 3.78
CA ALA A 69 0.57 10.60 5.01
C ALA A 69 0.78 9.74 6.29
N GLY A 70 1.13 8.46 6.17
CA GLY A 70 1.61 7.64 7.27
C GLY A 70 0.55 7.22 8.31
N ILE A 71 -0.73 7.21 7.94
CA ILE A 71 -1.82 6.91 8.89
C ILE A 71 -1.65 5.54 9.55
N GLY A 72 -1.28 4.51 8.77
CA GLY A 72 -1.09 3.16 9.28
C GLY A 72 0.13 3.04 10.17
N GLY A 73 1.28 3.53 9.71
CA GLY A 73 2.54 3.46 10.46
C GLY A 73 2.49 4.21 11.78
N VAL A 74 1.90 5.41 11.78
CA VAL A 74 1.72 6.20 13.01
C VAL A 74 0.77 5.50 13.99
N ALA A 75 -0.32 4.87 13.50
CA ALA A 75 -1.23 4.10 14.35
C ALA A 75 -0.54 2.88 14.96
N LEU A 76 0.21 2.12 14.16
CA LEU A 76 0.96 0.95 14.65
C LEU A 76 2.05 1.35 15.64
N ALA A 77 2.80 2.41 15.33
CA ALA A 77 3.84 2.94 16.23
C ALA A 77 3.23 3.34 17.58
N LYS A 78 2.11 4.08 17.56
CA LYS A 78 1.39 4.47 18.77
C LYS A 78 0.99 3.26 19.61
N VAL A 79 0.42 2.23 19.00
CA VAL A 79 -0.01 1.00 19.69
C VAL A 79 1.16 0.28 20.36
N LEU A 80 2.31 0.20 19.70
CA LEU A 80 3.52 -0.43 20.27
C LEU A 80 4.12 0.42 21.40
N MET A 81 4.17 1.74 21.24
CA MET A 81 4.66 2.66 22.30
C MET A 81 3.78 2.61 23.54
N GLU A 82 2.46 2.51 23.41
CA GLU A 82 1.52 2.34 24.54
C GLU A 82 1.73 1.02 25.29
N ARG A 83 2.42 0.05 24.68
CA ARG A 83 2.86 -1.21 25.31
C ARG A 83 4.28 -1.18 25.84
N GLY A 84 4.91 -0.01 25.83
CA GLY A 84 6.26 0.19 26.40
C GLY A 84 7.40 -0.15 25.44
N VAL A 85 7.15 -0.39 24.16
CA VAL A 85 8.18 -0.67 23.14
C VAL A 85 8.73 0.65 22.59
N ASP A 86 10.06 0.79 22.51
CA ASP A 86 10.66 1.90 21.77
C ASP A 86 10.50 1.69 20.27
N VAL A 87 10.03 2.70 19.52
CA VAL A 87 9.70 2.54 18.09
C VAL A 87 10.45 3.56 17.24
N GLU A 88 11.06 3.09 16.16
CA GLU A 88 11.51 3.93 15.04
C GLU A 88 10.57 3.69 13.85
N LEU A 89 9.98 4.77 13.32
CA LEU A 89 9.11 4.74 12.15
C LEU A 89 9.77 5.46 10.97
N LEU A 90 9.87 4.74 9.85
CA LEU A 90 10.25 5.30 8.55
C LEU A 90 9.07 5.19 7.58
N LEU A 91 8.65 6.33 7.03
CA LEU A 91 7.62 6.40 5.98
C LEU A 91 8.28 6.40 4.59
N THR A 92 7.76 5.59 3.66
CA THR A 92 8.19 5.63 2.26
C THR A 92 7.01 5.69 1.31
N ASP A 93 7.08 6.58 0.34
CA ASP A 93 6.10 6.76 -0.75
C ASP A 93 6.81 7.44 -1.93
N ILE A 94 6.18 7.44 -3.09
CA ILE A 94 6.65 8.22 -4.25
C ILE A 94 6.22 9.70 -4.17
N ARG A 95 5.22 10.02 -3.35
CA ARG A 95 4.60 11.35 -3.17
C ARG A 95 5.23 12.08 -1.99
N GLU A 96 6.20 12.93 -2.29
CA GLU A 96 7.00 13.63 -1.28
C GLU A 96 6.17 14.55 -0.38
N ASN A 97 5.23 15.31 -0.97
CA ASN A 97 4.36 16.22 -0.20
C ASN A 97 3.54 15.50 0.88
N ASP A 98 3.02 14.31 0.56
CA ASP A 98 2.26 13.51 1.53
C ASP A 98 3.18 12.97 2.63
N LEU A 99 4.41 12.57 2.29
CA LEU A 99 5.41 12.14 3.27
C LEU A 99 5.81 13.25 4.24
N GLU A 100 6.06 14.47 3.74
CA GLU A 100 6.37 15.61 4.58
C GLU A 100 5.22 15.93 5.56
N LEU A 101 4.00 15.92 5.05
CA LEU A 101 2.81 16.14 5.88
C LEU A 101 2.64 15.04 6.92
N GLY A 102 2.82 13.78 6.51
CA GLY A 102 2.75 12.61 7.39
C GLY A 102 3.83 12.58 8.46
N SER A 103 5.07 12.94 8.11
CA SER A 103 6.18 13.04 9.05
C SER A 103 5.93 14.10 10.13
N ARG A 104 5.44 15.27 9.75
CA ARG A 104 5.09 16.34 10.71
C ARG A 104 3.95 15.90 11.64
N TRP A 105 2.83 15.48 11.05
CA TRP A 105 1.68 15.00 11.81
C TRP A 105 2.02 13.80 12.70
N GLY A 106 2.73 12.81 12.18
CA GLY A 106 3.15 11.64 12.94
C GLY A 106 4.08 12.00 14.10
N SER A 107 4.98 12.97 13.90
CA SER A 107 5.86 13.44 14.96
C SER A 107 5.09 14.13 16.08
N GLU A 108 4.04 14.88 15.76
CA GLU A 108 3.14 15.49 16.76
C GLU A 108 2.37 14.43 17.55
N VAL A 109 1.80 13.42 16.85
CA VAL A 109 1.01 12.34 17.47
C VAL A 109 1.88 11.47 18.38
N LEU A 110 3.11 11.13 17.97
CA LEU A 110 3.98 10.23 18.72
C LEU A 110 4.90 10.94 19.71
N GLY A 111 4.96 12.28 19.68
CA GLY A 111 5.87 13.06 20.52
C GLY A 111 7.35 12.80 20.22
N ARG A 112 7.67 12.28 19.03
CA ARG A 112 9.01 11.97 18.56
C ARG A 112 9.11 12.08 17.04
N LYS A 113 10.34 12.24 16.55
CA LYS A 113 10.60 12.37 15.11
C LYS A 113 10.14 11.12 14.34
N VAL A 114 9.39 11.34 13.26
CA VAL A 114 9.07 10.35 12.24
C VAL A 114 9.89 10.69 10.99
N ASP A 115 10.73 9.76 10.56
CA ASP A 115 11.55 9.94 9.36
C ASP A 115 10.79 9.54 8.09
N TYR A 116 11.18 10.09 6.96
CA TYR A 116 10.64 9.69 5.66
C TYR A 116 11.70 9.68 4.57
N VAL A 117 11.47 8.87 3.55
CA VAL A 117 12.29 8.81 2.32
C VAL A 117 11.36 8.67 1.12
N ARG A 118 11.49 9.56 0.15
CA ARG A 118 10.81 9.41 -1.14
C ARG A 118 11.41 8.23 -1.90
N MET A 119 10.64 7.16 -2.09
CA MET A 119 11.12 5.92 -2.68
C MET A 119 9.99 5.10 -3.31
N ASP A 120 10.32 4.40 -4.39
CA ASP A 120 9.47 3.34 -4.93
C ASP A 120 9.56 2.11 -4.02
N SER A 121 8.43 1.59 -3.59
CA SER A 121 8.35 0.43 -2.67
C SER A 121 9.03 -0.83 -3.22
N ARG A 122 9.16 -0.96 -4.54
CA ARG A 122 9.91 -2.05 -5.20
C ARG A 122 11.43 -1.93 -5.00
N ARG A 123 11.91 -0.87 -4.36
CA ARG A 123 13.33 -0.55 -4.16
C ARG A 123 13.70 -0.36 -2.69
N VAL A 124 12.81 -0.68 -1.74
CA VAL A 124 13.07 -0.46 -0.30
C VAL A 124 14.28 -1.24 0.24
N HIS A 125 14.73 -2.31 -0.44
CA HIS A 125 15.97 -2.99 -0.13
C HIS A 125 17.21 -2.08 -0.22
N GLU A 126 17.14 -1.00 -1.01
CA GLU A 126 18.23 -0.01 -1.16
C GLU A 126 18.42 0.88 0.08
N LEU A 127 17.48 0.86 1.04
CA LEU A 127 17.64 1.54 2.33
C LEU A 127 18.87 1.02 3.13
N GLY A 128 19.35 -0.19 2.82
CA GLY A 128 20.57 -0.76 3.42
C GLY A 128 20.44 -1.05 4.92
N CYS A 129 19.25 -1.05 5.48
CA CYS A 129 18.97 -1.34 6.88
C CYS A 129 17.85 -2.38 7.03
N ARG A 130 17.71 -2.92 8.25
CA ARG A 130 16.69 -3.95 8.55
C ARG A 130 15.60 -3.36 9.41
N PHE A 131 14.36 -3.82 9.15
CA PHE A 131 13.15 -3.46 9.89
C PHE A 131 12.54 -4.71 10.52
N ASP A 132 11.90 -4.54 11.65
CA ASP A 132 11.15 -5.63 12.31
C ASP A 132 9.79 -5.81 11.68
N ILE A 133 9.17 -4.70 11.23
CA ILE A 133 7.88 -4.70 10.55
C ILE A 133 7.98 -3.92 9.24
N ALA A 134 7.46 -4.50 8.16
CA ALA A 134 7.07 -3.77 6.95
C ALA A 134 5.54 -3.70 6.90
N LEU A 135 5.01 -2.50 6.75
CA LEU A 135 3.57 -2.23 6.71
C LEU A 135 3.18 -1.62 5.37
N MET A 136 2.17 -2.17 4.71
CA MET A 136 1.46 -1.54 3.61
C MET A 136 0.00 -1.37 4.03
N TYR A 137 -0.43 -0.13 4.32
CA TYR A 137 -1.76 0.16 4.84
C TYR A 137 -2.45 1.26 4.03
N GLY A 138 -3.67 1.00 3.59
CA GLY A 138 -4.46 1.91 2.77
C GLY A 138 -4.89 1.31 1.44
N PHE A 139 -4.91 -0.01 1.33
CA PHE A 139 -5.35 -0.74 0.12
C PHE A 139 -4.55 -0.40 -1.13
N SER A 140 -3.22 -0.26 -1.01
CA SER A 140 -2.34 0.17 -2.10
C SER A 140 -2.01 -0.92 -3.12
N SER A 141 -2.34 -2.19 -2.85
CA SER A 141 -2.05 -3.34 -3.72
C SER A 141 -2.51 -3.19 -5.18
N PRO A 142 -3.63 -2.50 -5.52
CA PRO A 142 -4.07 -2.35 -6.92
C PRO A 142 -3.10 -1.60 -7.83
N HIS A 143 -2.17 -0.84 -7.26
CA HIS A 143 -1.13 -0.16 -8.02
C HIS A 143 -0.01 -1.08 -8.52
N PHE A 144 0.01 -2.33 -8.04
CA PHE A 144 1.00 -3.34 -8.41
C PHE A 144 0.30 -4.48 -9.15
N ASP A 145 0.69 -4.71 -10.39
CA ASP A 145 0.34 -5.93 -11.10
C ASP A 145 1.15 -7.13 -10.55
N PRO A 146 0.90 -8.38 -10.98
CA PRO A 146 1.64 -9.53 -10.48
C PRO A 146 3.16 -9.43 -10.64
N TRP A 147 3.66 -8.82 -11.72
CA TRP A 147 5.09 -8.65 -11.96
C TRP A 147 5.74 -7.66 -11.00
N ASP A 148 5.03 -6.55 -10.75
CA ASP A 148 5.48 -5.54 -9.81
C ASP A 148 5.33 -6.01 -8.36
N MET A 149 4.28 -6.80 -8.04
CA MET A 149 4.09 -7.37 -6.70
C MET A 149 5.20 -8.36 -6.35
N VAL A 150 5.65 -9.21 -7.28
CA VAL A 150 6.80 -10.11 -7.06
C VAL A 150 8.05 -9.29 -6.68
N ARG A 151 8.33 -8.19 -7.38
CA ARG A 151 9.46 -7.30 -7.08
C ARG A 151 9.31 -6.60 -5.74
N LEU A 152 8.10 -6.15 -5.42
CA LEU A 152 7.78 -5.55 -4.12
C LEU A 152 8.08 -6.53 -2.99
N GLN A 153 7.55 -7.75 -3.08
CA GLN A 153 7.73 -8.78 -2.05
C GLN A 153 9.22 -9.18 -1.89
N ALA A 154 9.96 -9.30 -2.99
CA ALA A 154 11.40 -9.55 -2.95
C ALA A 154 12.14 -8.43 -2.22
N SER A 155 11.87 -7.17 -2.59
CA SER A 155 12.48 -5.98 -1.99
C SER A 155 12.17 -5.87 -0.49
N VAL A 156 10.90 -6.07 -0.11
CA VAL A 156 10.47 -6.06 1.29
C VAL A 156 11.12 -7.19 2.08
N SER A 157 11.16 -8.41 1.53
CA SER A 157 11.79 -9.55 2.22
C SER A 157 13.28 -9.32 2.50
N GLU A 158 13.97 -8.57 1.64
CA GLU A 158 15.38 -8.23 1.83
C GLU A 158 15.62 -7.14 2.88
N CYS A 159 14.66 -6.22 3.09
CA CYS A 159 14.82 -5.16 4.10
C CYS A 159 14.26 -5.54 5.48
N LEU A 160 13.61 -6.70 5.64
CA LEU A 160 13.16 -7.18 6.95
C LEU A 160 14.24 -7.90 7.74
N ALA A 161 14.14 -7.90 9.06
CA ALA A 161 14.91 -8.74 9.97
C ALA A 161 14.58 -10.24 9.73
N ASP A 162 15.38 -11.16 10.29
CA ASP A 162 15.16 -12.60 10.07
C ASP A 162 13.88 -13.12 10.73
N ASP A 163 13.43 -12.46 11.79
CA ASP A 163 12.16 -12.66 12.47
C ASP A 163 11.09 -11.61 12.08
N GLY A 164 11.34 -10.86 11.00
CA GLY A 164 10.51 -9.74 10.57
C GLY A 164 9.11 -10.15 10.09
N ILE A 165 8.18 -9.20 10.20
CA ILE A 165 6.76 -9.36 9.86
C ILE A 165 6.40 -8.38 8.75
N LEU A 166 5.73 -8.88 7.70
CA LEU A 166 5.01 -8.07 6.74
C LEU A 166 3.54 -7.97 7.16
N ILE A 167 2.96 -6.79 7.10
CA ILE A 167 1.52 -6.54 7.28
C ILE A 167 0.99 -5.83 6.04
N MET A 168 -0.05 -6.36 5.41
CA MET A 168 -0.73 -5.74 4.28
C MET A 168 -2.24 -5.74 4.50
N ASP A 169 -2.89 -4.59 4.47
CA ASP A 169 -4.35 -4.54 4.48
C ASP A 169 -4.92 -4.84 3.08
N GLU A 170 -5.88 -5.73 2.98
CA GLU A 170 -6.52 -6.10 1.72
C GLU A 170 -7.93 -6.64 1.88
N GLY A 171 -8.70 -6.51 0.81
CA GLY A 171 -9.98 -7.17 0.62
C GLY A 171 -10.00 -7.95 -0.70
N ASP A 172 -10.78 -9.03 -0.77
CA ASP A 172 -10.94 -9.78 -2.00
C ASP A 172 -11.66 -8.93 -3.07
N ARG A 173 -10.86 -8.26 -3.91
CA ARG A 173 -11.39 -7.37 -4.95
C ARG A 173 -12.07 -8.14 -6.08
N ARG A 174 -11.64 -9.37 -6.36
CA ARG A 174 -12.30 -10.19 -7.38
C ARG A 174 -13.70 -10.55 -6.94
N TYR A 175 -13.83 -11.01 -5.69
CA TYR A 175 -15.12 -11.34 -5.14
C TYR A 175 -16.03 -10.11 -5.05
N SER A 176 -15.53 -8.99 -4.49
CA SER A 176 -16.34 -7.79 -4.29
C SER A 176 -16.73 -7.11 -5.60
N ILE A 177 -15.80 -6.96 -6.54
CA ILE A 177 -16.03 -6.20 -7.79
C ILE A 177 -16.78 -7.05 -8.83
N PHE A 178 -16.39 -8.32 -9.02
CA PHE A 178 -16.98 -9.12 -10.10
C PHE A 178 -18.17 -9.94 -9.65
N TYR A 179 -18.20 -10.39 -8.40
CA TYR A 179 -19.22 -11.30 -7.91
C TYR A 179 -20.33 -10.58 -7.12
N GLN A 180 -19.99 -9.69 -6.19
CA GLN A 180 -20.99 -9.01 -5.37
C GLN A 180 -21.64 -7.82 -6.09
N THR A 181 -20.85 -6.94 -6.72
CA THR A 181 -21.36 -5.68 -7.28
C THR A 181 -21.48 -5.69 -8.81
N GLY A 182 -20.77 -6.59 -9.49
CA GLY A 182 -20.58 -6.53 -10.93
C GLY A 182 -19.59 -5.43 -11.34
N TYR A 183 -18.77 -5.72 -12.36
CA TYR A 183 -17.80 -4.76 -12.84
C TYR A 183 -18.45 -3.57 -13.52
N ALA A 184 -18.38 -2.39 -12.91
CA ALA A 184 -18.93 -1.16 -13.45
C ALA A 184 -17.99 -0.52 -14.49
N ARG A 185 -18.47 -0.37 -15.75
CA ARG A 185 -17.72 0.36 -16.78
C ARG A 185 -17.61 1.85 -16.50
N ILE A 186 -18.58 2.41 -15.82
CA ILE A 186 -18.62 3.80 -15.35
C ILE A 186 -18.86 3.73 -13.84
N LEU A 187 -17.99 4.34 -13.06
CA LEU A 187 -18.08 4.34 -11.61
C LEU A 187 -17.98 5.78 -11.09
N PRO A 188 -18.97 6.25 -10.30
CA PRO A 188 -18.80 7.49 -9.55
C PRO A 188 -17.81 7.25 -8.41
N GLU A 189 -16.68 7.95 -8.48
CA GLU A 189 -15.60 7.83 -7.45
C GLU A 189 -15.84 8.79 -6.29
N ARG A 190 -16.20 10.04 -6.63
CA ARG A 190 -16.53 11.06 -5.64
C ARG A 190 -17.48 12.08 -6.24
N ILE A 191 -18.64 12.26 -5.62
CA ILE A 191 -19.62 13.27 -6.00
C ILE A 191 -19.97 14.09 -4.76
N ASP A 192 -19.61 15.37 -4.78
CA ASP A 192 -19.94 16.36 -3.76
C ASP A 192 -20.18 17.74 -4.39
N ASN A 193 -20.36 18.76 -3.56
CA ASN A 193 -20.62 20.12 -4.04
C ASN A 193 -19.46 20.71 -4.88
N GLU A 194 -18.24 20.23 -4.67
CA GLU A 194 -17.04 20.77 -5.33
C GLU A 194 -16.61 19.93 -6.52
N ARG A 195 -16.90 18.61 -6.51
CA ARG A 195 -16.35 17.64 -7.47
C ARG A 195 -17.40 16.66 -7.96
N ALA A 196 -17.19 16.22 -9.19
CA ALA A 196 -17.95 15.13 -9.80
C ALA A 196 -16.98 14.20 -10.54
N LEU A 197 -16.26 13.36 -9.77
CA LEU A 197 -15.22 12.47 -10.26
C LEU A 197 -15.82 11.13 -10.68
N LEU A 198 -15.56 10.76 -11.92
CA LEU A 198 -15.92 9.47 -12.50
C LEU A 198 -14.67 8.71 -12.91
N SER A 199 -14.71 7.39 -12.84
CA SER A 199 -13.78 6.53 -13.56
C SER A 199 -14.48 5.70 -14.61
N LEU A 200 -13.86 5.60 -15.78
CA LEU A 200 -14.38 4.91 -16.95
C LEU A 200 -13.45 3.75 -17.33
N HIS A 201 -14.04 2.63 -17.76
CA HIS A 201 -13.24 1.56 -18.35
C HIS A 201 -12.62 2.04 -19.67
N ALA A 202 -11.28 1.96 -19.75
CA ALA A 202 -10.50 2.43 -20.90
C ALA A 202 -9.73 1.29 -21.60
N GLY A 203 -9.88 0.05 -21.15
CA GLY A 203 -9.26 -1.12 -21.77
C GLY A 203 -8.71 -2.12 -20.75
N TYR A 204 -8.03 -3.16 -21.27
CA TYR A 204 -7.41 -4.23 -20.50
C TYR A 204 -6.05 -4.59 -21.07
N ASN A 205 -5.08 -4.80 -20.20
CA ASN A 205 -3.73 -5.25 -20.55
C ASN A 205 -3.58 -6.75 -20.23
N PHE A 206 -3.66 -7.61 -21.23
CA PHE A 206 -3.61 -9.07 -21.03
C PHE A 206 -2.29 -9.58 -20.45
N LYS A 207 -1.17 -8.92 -20.75
CA LYS A 207 0.15 -9.36 -20.26
C LYS A 207 0.37 -9.02 -18.79
N ARG A 208 -0.27 -7.94 -18.32
CA ARG A 208 -0.21 -7.49 -16.92
C ARG A 208 -1.44 -7.87 -16.11
N GLY A 209 -2.54 -8.25 -16.77
CA GLY A 209 -3.81 -8.53 -16.12
C GLY A 209 -4.49 -7.27 -15.55
N THR A 210 -4.10 -6.08 -16.01
CA THR A 210 -4.56 -4.81 -15.46
C THR A 210 -5.73 -4.23 -16.24
N PHE A 211 -6.65 -3.60 -15.51
CA PHE A 211 -7.74 -2.81 -16.07
C PHE A 211 -7.28 -1.35 -16.22
N LYS A 212 -7.44 -0.80 -17.42
CA LYS A 212 -7.21 0.64 -17.66
C LYS A 212 -8.46 1.41 -17.24
N ARG A 213 -8.28 2.39 -16.38
CA ARG A 213 -9.34 3.29 -15.92
C ARG A 213 -8.96 4.72 -16.23
N ALA A 214 -9.86 5.45 -16.92
CA ALA A 214 -9.74 6.88 -17.15
C ALA A 214 -10.54 7.61 -16.06
N TYR A 215 -9.85 8.41 -15.26
CA TYR A 215 -10.41 9.24 -14.20
C TYR A 215 -10.59 10.65 -14.72
N LEU A 216 -11.78 11.22 -14.56
CA LEU A 216 -12.09 12.56 -15.00
C LEU A 216 -12.98 13.28 -13.99
N ASP A 217 -12.77 14.59 -13.87
CA ASP A 217 -13.66 15.47 -13.13
C ASP A 217 -14.61 16.16 -14.12
N LEU A 218 -15.91 15.89 -14.02
CA LEU A 218 -16.93 16.50 -14.89
C LEU A 218 -17.01 18.02 -14.71
N LYS A 219 -16.62 18.55 -13.55
CA LYS A 219 -16.54 19.99 -13.30
C LYS A 219 -15.26 20.62 -13.86
N ASN A 220 -14.22 19.81 -14.12
CA ASN A 220 -12.97 20.21 -14.75
C ASN A 220 -12.47 19.14 -15.74
N PRO A 221 -13.16 18.96 -16.88
CA PRO A 221 -12.87 17.86 -17.82
C PRO A 221 -11.53 17.96 -18.56
N SER A 222 -10.80 19.09 -18.39
CA SER A 222 -9.48 19.25 -18.97
C SER A 222 -8.42 18.30 -18.33
N LYS A 223 -8.68 17.79 -17.13
CA LYS A 223 -7.81 16.86 -16.42
C LYS A 223 -8.37 15.45 -16.50
N THR A 224 -7.82 14.64 -17.38
CA THR A 224 -8.11 13.20 -17.46
C THR A 224 -6.82 12.43 -17.18
N VAL A 225 -6.89 11.50 -16.22
CA VAL A 225 -5.77 10.63 -15.85
C VAL A 225 -6.15 9.19 -16.18
N ILE A 226 -5.30 8.48 -16.94
CA ILE A 226 -5.52 7.06 -17.25
C ILE A 226 -4.49 6.25 -16.47
N THR A 227 -4.97 5.35 -15.59
CA THR A 227 -4.11 4.45 -14.82
C THR A 227 -4.45 2.99 -15.11
N GLU A 228 -3.53 2.11 -14.75
CA GLU A 228 -3.77 0.67 -14.73
C GLU A 228 -3.94 0.21 -13.28
N VAL A 229 -4.93 -0.63 -13.02
CA VAL A 229 -5.20 -1.22 -11.71
C VAL A 229 -5.33 -2.73 -11.83
N TYR A 230 -4.81 -3.45 -10.84
CA TYR A 230 -4.97 -4.89 -10.73
C TYR A 230 -5.96 -5.23 -9.61
N PHE A 231 -6.89 -6.15 -9.86
CA PHE A 231 -7.85 -6.57 -8.86
C PHE A 231 -7.43 -7.89 -8.24
N TRP A 232 -6.75 -7.80 -7.10
CA TRP A 232 -6.25 -8.94 -6.34
C TRP A 232 -7.38 -9.76 -5.73
N GLY A 233 -7.27 -11.08 -5.82
CA GLY A 233 -7.96 -12.01 -4.94
C GLY A 233 -7.09 -12.28 -3.70
N LEU A 234 -7.69 -12.47 -2.54
CA LEU A 234 -6.96 -12.71 -1.30
C LEU A 234 -6.06 -13.95 -1.36
N ALA A 235 -6.60 -15.09 -1.84
CA ALA A 235 -5.84 -16.32 -1.95
C ALA A 235 -4.61 -16.18 -2.84
N GLU A 236 -4.72 -15.45 -3.94
CA GLU A 236 -3.64 -15.18 -4.88
C GLU A 236 -2.54 -14.33 -4.23
N LEU A 237 -2.93 -13.27 -3.52
CA LEU A 237 -1.97 -12.38 -2.86
C LEU A 237 -1.30 -13.08 -1.67
N MET A 238 -2.05 -13.83 -0.85
CA MET A 238 -1.48 -14.62 0.24
C MET A 238 -0.50 -15.69 -0.28
N ALA A 239 -0.83 -16.39 -1.37
CA ALA A 239 0.08 -17.36 -1.99
C ALA A 239 1.37 -16.68 -2.48
N MET A 240 1.28 -15.46 -3.01
CA MET A 240 2.44 -14.70 -3.43
C MET A 240 3.30 -14.29 -2.22
N VAL A 241 2.70 -13.82 -1.13
CA VAL A 241 3.41 -13.53 0.13
C VAL A 241 4.12 -14.80 0.63
N TRP A 242 3.47 -15.97 0.59
CA TRP A 242 4.06 -17.23 1.04
C TRP A 242 5.32 -17.65 0.26
N ILE A 243 5.48 -17.25 -0.99
CA ILE A 243 6.72 -17.49 -1.75
C ILE A 243 7.91 -16.82 -1.06
N PHE A 244 7.73 -15.64 -0.49
CA PHE A 244 8.78 -14.82 0.11
C PHE A 244 8.89 -14.94 1.61
N PHE A 245 7.91 -15.52 2.30
CA PHE A 245 7.86 -15.68 3.75
C PHE A 245 7.71 -17.15 4.15
N GLN A 246 8.19 -17.51 5.34
CA GLN A 246 8.13 -18.89 5.84
C GLN A 246 6.71 -19.29 6.17
N ASP A 247 5.92 -18.34 6.69
CA ASP A 247 4.52 -18.55 7.01
C ASP A 247 3.68 -17.33 6.64
N VAL A 248 2.39 -17.56 6.42
CA VAL A 248 1.40 -16.54 6.06
C VAL A 248 0.12 -16.80 6.82
N ASP A 249 -0.41 -15.76 7.45
CA ASP A 249 -1.72 -15.82 8.10
C ASP A 249 -2.61 -14.67 7.61
N PHE A 250 -3.91 -14.80 7.86
CA PHE A 250 -4.89 -13.80 7.51
C PHE A 250 -5.72 -13.41 8.74
N TYR A 251 -5.46 -12.21 9.26
CA TYR A 251 -6.23 -11.65 10.36
C TYR A 251 -7.51 -10.99 9.82
N GLU A 252 -8.60 -11.76 9.80
CA GLU A 252 -9.87 -11.29 9.25
C GLU A 252 -10.50 -10.21 10.12
N LEU A 253 -10.78 -9.03 9.54
CA LEU A 253 -11.46 -7.92 10.20
C LEU A 253 -12.96 -7.91 9.89
N ARG A 254 -13.31 -8.31 8.69
CA ARG A 254 -14.66 -8.53 8.20
C ARG A 254 -14.62 -9.53 7.06
N ARG A 255 -15.75 -10.13 6.73
CA ARG A 255 -15.84 -11.14 5.67
C ARG A 255 -15.11 -10.71 4.38
N GLY A 256 -14.05 -11.44 4.07
CA GLY A 256 -13.24 -11.23 2.88
C GLY A 256 -12.39 -9.96 2.87
N ALA A 257 -12.12 -9.36 4.05
CA ALA A 257 -11.17 -8.27 4.17
C ALA A 257 -10.47 -8.28 5.54
N GLY A 258 -9.18 -7.97 5.56
CA GLY A 258 -8.38 -8.03 6.78
C GLY A 258 -6.92 -7.68 6.52
N LEU A 259 -6.05 -8.20 7.36
CA LEU A 259 -4.61 -8.04 7.27
C LEU A 259 -3.96 -9.36 6.84
N ILE A 260 -3.24 -9.33 5.74
CA ILE A 260 -2.35 -10.42 5.35
C ILE A 260 -1.05 -10.24 6.12
N LEU A 261 -0.64 -11.27 6.82
CA LEU A 261 0.59 -11.32 7.61
C LEU A 261 1.57 -12.27 6.95
N GLY A 262 2.81 -11.80 6.70
CA GLY A 262 3.92 -12.63 6.26
C GLY A 262 4.97 -12.70 7.38
N TYR A 263 5.42 -13.88 7.77
CA TYR A 263 6.35 -14.08 8.87
C TYR A 263 7.65 -14.73 8.43
N LYS A 264 8.77 -14.18 8.88
CA LYS A 264 10.14 -14.64 8.62
C LYS A 264 10.47 -14.71 7.13
N PRO A 265 11.13 -13.68 6.58
CA PRO A 265 11.46 -13.64 5.15
C PRO A 265 12.40 -14.78 4.74
N ARG A 266 12.08 -15.44 3.61
CA ARG A 266 12.87 -16.57 3.08
C ARG A 266 14.13 -16.14 2.34
N ARG A 267 14.11 -15.02 1.63
CA ARG A 267 15.19 -14.47 0.77
C ARG A 267 15.77 -15.47 -0.25
N LYS A 268 14.97 -16.45 -0.69
CA LYS A 268 15.39 -17.41 -1.73
C LYS A 268 15.37 -16.79 -3.13
N ILE A 269 14.43 -15.87 -3.37
CA ILE A 269 14.34 -15.07 -4.57
C ILE A 269 14.71 -13.65 -4.17
N ARG A 270 15.79 -13.14 -4.71
CA ARG A 270 16.28 -11.80 -4.41
C ARG A 270 15.86 -10.80 -5.47
N ILE A 271 15.77 -9.55 -5.11
CA ILE A 271 15.45 -8.49 -6.07
C ILE A 271 16.46 -8.44 -7.24
N GLY A 272 17.72 -8.80 -6.97
CA GLY A 272 18.77 -8.93 -7.99
C GLY A 272 18.42 -9.94 -9.08
N ASP A 273 17.72 -11.03 -8.75
CA ASP A 273 17.27 -12.05 -9.71
C ASP A 273 16.13 -11.55 -10.61
N LEU A 274 15.48 -10.44 -10.21
CA LEU A 274 14.29 -9.86 -10.85
C LEU A 274 14.56 -8.53 -11.59
N GLN A 275 15.82 -8.15 -11.76
CA GLN A 275 16.16 -6.87 -12.41
C GLN A 275 15.81 -6.84 -13.89
N THR A 276 15.94 -7.98 -14.57
CA THR A 276 15.61 -8.10 -16.00
C THR A 276 14.11 -8.36 -16.16
N GLN A 277 13.46 -7.55 -16.98
CA GLN A 277 12.06 -7.80 -17.31
C GLN A 277 11.88 -9.09 -18.10
N PRO A 278 10.86 -9.91 -17.81
CA PRO A 278 10.54 -11.08 -18.59
C PRO A 278 10.25 -10.74 -20.06
N ARG A 279 10.69 -11.61 -20.97
CA ARG A 279 10.56 -11.39 -22.43
C ARG A 279 9.12 -11.08 -22.86
N VAL A 280 8.13 -11.68 -22.21
CA VAL A 280 6.70 -11.44 -22.47
C VAL A 280 6.29 -9.98 -22.31
N LEU A 281 6.95 -9.23 -21.41
CA LEU A 281 6.67 -7.80 -21.18
C LEU A 281 7.42 -6.89 -22.17
N LEU A 282 8.49 -7.38 -22.81
CA LEU A 282 9.31 -6.62 -23.76
C LEU A 282 8.72 -6.64 -25.18
N SER A 283 7.94 -7.65 -25.52
CA SER A 283 7.29 -7.73 -26.84
C SER A 283 6.14 -6.74 -26.92
N GLN A 284 6.15 -5.87 -27.93
CA GLN A 284 5.00 -5.02 -28.22
C GLN A 284 3.72 -5.86 -28.44
N PRO A 285 2.55 -5.30 -28.12
CA PRO A 285 1.28 -5.99 -28.34
C PRO A 285 1.04 -6.31 -29.81
#